data_c04b0569187e5925eedc7ce4b85b48de
#
_entry.id   c04b0569187e5925eedc7ce4b85b48de
#
_cell.length_a   1.000
_cell.length_b   1.000
_cell.length_c   1.000
_cell.angle_alpha   90.00
_cell.angle_beta   90.00
_cell.angle_gamma   90.00
#
_symmetry.space_group_name_H-M   'P 1'
#
loop_
_entity.id
_entity.type
_entity.pdbx_description
1 polymer ?
#
loop_
_entity_poly.entity_id
_entity_poly.type
_entity_poly.pdbx_seq_one_letter_code
_entity_poly.pdbx_strand_id
1 'polypeptide(L)'
;MPKRRGVLPCTYALIVLAVAAVWLPRAAAQTTEEPAAGGGKVRTYYVAADEVDWDYAPSGIDQMTGKPFEGMAKFFMERGPHRIGHVYKKAIYREYTDATFTTLKPRPPEEQYLGILGPILRAEVGDTIKVVFKNNGTHPYSMHPHGVFYEKASEGVAYKDGTNEKDQEGGHVAPGQMFTYTWEVPERAGPGPNDPNSIVWLYHSHTNELMDVNSGLIGAIIVTRRGMALPDGKPKDVDKEFVTLFMIFDENQSWFVDENIRRFTEDPAGTKKEEATPMDWQGLFNFVLPGGFSGANERFTINGMEYANLPMMTMKKGDRVRWYVVTMGNGFNLHTPHWHGNVVTDHGSRTDVIVLASAQMKTVDMVPDDPGIWLFHCHLSDHMEGGMVARYQVLP
;
A
#
# COMPACT_ATOMS: atom_id res chain seq x y z
N MET A 1 48.14 0.03 -73.91
CA MET A 1 49.34 -0.03 -73.03
C MET A 1 49.19 0.97 -71.92
N PRO A 2 48.99 0.56 -70.69
CA PRO A 2 49.14 1.47 -69.55
C PRO A 2 50.22 0.96 -68.60
N LYS A 3 50.94 1.89 -68.01
CA LYS A 3 52.13 1.78 -67.17
C LYS A 3 51.76 1.26 -65.75
N ARG A 4 52.47 0.27 -65.26
CA ARG A 4 52.49 -0.18 -63.86
C ARG A 4 53.20 0.85 -62.99
N ARG A 5 52.60 1.30 -61.93
CA ARG A 5 53.25 2.03 -60.82
C ARG A 5 53.46 1.02 -59.64
N GLY A 6 54.72 1.03 -59.19
CA GLY A 6 55.21 0.22 -58.08
C GLY A 6 54.68 0.74 -56.71
N VAL A 7 54.46 -0.20 -55.83
CA VAL A 7 54.07 0.05 -54.41
C VAL A 7 55.29 -0.32 -53.56
N LEU A 8 55.76 0.64 -52.76
CA LEU A 8 56.77 0.44 -51.71
C LEU A 8 56.18 -0.19 -50.49
N PRO A 9 56.84 -1.10 -49.80
CA PRO A 9 56.33 -1.63 -48.51
C PRO A 9 56.70 -0.71 -47.36
N CYS A 10 55.66 -0.39 -46.53
CA CYS A 10 55.82 0.35 -45.29
C CYS A 10 56.01 -0.65 -44.13
N THR A 11 57.19 -0.64 -43.54
CA THR A 11 57.58 -1.44 -42.37
C THR A 11 57.06 -0.73 -41.10
N TYR A 12 56.08 -1.33 -40.37
CA TYR A 12 55.68 -0.86 -39.05
C TYR A 12 56.55 -1.56 -37.99
N ALA A 13 57.26 -0.76 -37.20
CA ALA A 13 57.96 -1.21 -36.00
C ALA A 13 56.92 -1.25 -34.81
N LEU A 14 56.72 -2.43 -34.25
CA LEU A 14 55.93 -2.59 -33.02
C LEU A 14 56.81 -2.22 -31.81
N ILE A 15 56.42 -1.17 -31.10
CA ILE A 15 56.98 -0.82 -29.79
C ILE A 15 56.06 -1.49 -28.73
N VAL A 16 56.60 -2.49 -28.04
CA VAL A 16 55.90 -3.14 -26.89
C VAL A 16 56.26 -2.35 -25.63
N LEU A 17 55.30 -1.59 -25.10
CA LEU A 17 55.40 -0.96 -23.79
C LEU A 17 54.92 -1.95 -22.73
N ALA A 18 55.80 -2.44 -21.88
CA ALA A 18 55.49 -3.22 -20.70
C ALA A 18 55.00 -2.26 -19.58
N VAL A 19 53.72 -2.30 -19.26
CA VAL A 19 53.15 -1.59 -18.11
C VAL A 19 53.21 -2.51 -16.89
N ALA A 20 54.09 -2.19 -15.93
CA ALA A 20 54.13 -2.83 -14.63
C ALA A 20 52.93 -2.35 -13.79
N ALA A 21 51.99 -3.24 -13.53
CA ALA A 21 50.85 -2.97 -12.62
C ALA A 21 51.35 -2.99 -11.16
N VAL A 22 51.44 -1.81 -10.57
CA VAL A 22 51.64 -1.67 -9.11
C VAL A 22 50.33 -1.90 -8.41
N TRP A 23 50.22 -3.01 -7.70
CA TRP A 23 49.08 -3.31 -6.80
C TRP A 23 49.23 -2.43 -5.55
N LEU A 24 48.39 -1.39 -5.42
CA LEU A 24 48.15 -0.66 -4.17
C LEU A 24 46.97 -1.29 -3.45
N PRO A 25 47.05 -1.53 -2.12
CA PRO A 25 45.90 -2.03 -1.38
C PRO A 25 44.79 -0.97 -1.37
N ARG A 26 43.64 -1.36 -1.85
CA ARG A 26 42.42 -0.53 -1.84
C ARG A 26 41.98 -0.34 -0.39
N ALA A 27 42.18 0.86 0.14
CA ALA A 27 41.60 1.25 1.44
C ALA A 27 40.08 1.10 1.34
N ALA A 28 39.47 0.47 2.39
CA ALA A 28 38.03 0.36 2.49
C ALA A 28 37.42 1.77 2.44
N ALA A 29 36.72 2.08 1.37
CA ALA A 29 35.99 3.32 1.26
C ALA A 29 34.88 3.31 2.32
N GLN A 30 34.95 4.22 3.27
CA GLN A 30 33.80 4.65 4.03
C GLN A 30 32.77 5.16 3.01
N THR A 31 31.63 4.50 2.91
CA THR A 31 30.51 4.98 2.11
C THR A 31 29.96 6.23 2.78
N THR A 32 30.47 7.40 2.36
CA THR A 32 29.72 8.63 2.54
C THR A 32 28.49 8.50 1.66
N GLU A 33 27.30 8.47 2.25
CA GLU A 33 26.06 8.54 1.49
C GLU A 33 26.13 9.78 0.60
N GLU A 34 26.05 9.58 -0.72
CA GLU A 34 25.98 10.70 -1.66
C GLU A 34 24.67 11.46 -1.38
N PRO A 35 24.69 12.79 -1.36
CA PRO A 35 23.46 13.57 -1.24
C PRO A 35 22.54 13.24 -2.43
N ALA A 36 21.23 13.12 -2.16
CA ALA A 36 20.22 12.85 -3.18
C ALA A 36 20.41 13.79 -4.38
N ALA A 37 20.26 13.25 -5.61
CA ALA A 37 20.35 14.01 -6.85
C ALA A 37 19.26 15.10 -6.90
N GLY A 38 19.51 16.26 -6.33
CA GLY A 38 18.55 17.38 -6.23
C GLY A 38 18.63 18.17 -4.93
N GLY A 39 19.57 17.85 -4.03
CA GLY A 39 19.78 18.57 -2.76
C GLY A 39 18.75 18.21 -1.68
N GLY A 40 17.94 17.15 -1.88
CA GLY A 40 17.01 16.62 -0.89
C GLY A 40 17.67 15.67 0.11
N LYS A 41 16.87 15.02 0.95
CA LYS A 41 17.29 14.05 1.97
C LYS A 41 17.10 12.63 1.47
N VAL A 42 17.93 11.70 1.92
CA VAL A 42 17.62 10.27 1.86
C VAL A 42 16.79 9.90 3.08
N ARG A 43 15.59 9.36 2.85
CA ARG A 43 14.67 8.89 3.91
C ARG A 43 14.67 7.37 3.89
N THR A 44 15.29 6.77 4.89
CA THR A 44 15.42 5.31 4.98
C THR A 44 14.32 4.72 5.86
N TYR A 45 13.68 3.67 5.34
CA TYR A 45 12.65 2.87 6.02
C TYR A 45 13.08 1.41 6.05
N TYR A 46 12.85 0.75 7.17
CA TYR A 46 13.08 -0.69 7.34
C TYR A 46 11.72 -1.37 7.41
N VAL A 47 11.31 -2.01 6.32
CA VAL A 47 9.97 -2.58 6.17
C VAL A 47 10.07 -4.08 5.99
N ALA A 48 9.28 -4.85 6.73
CA ALA A 48 9.16 -6.28 6.46
C ALA A 48 7.73 -6.66 6.09
N ALA A 49 7.60 -7.72 5.27
CA ALA A 49 6.35 -8.44 5.10
C ALA A 49 6.28 -9.51 6.20
N ASP A 50 5.38 -9.32 7.17
CA ASP A 50 5.18 -10.21 8.30
C ASP A 50 3.83 -10.92 8.20
N GLU A 51 3.79 -12.23 8.51
CA GLU A 51 2.54 -12.97 8.61
C GLU A 51 1.95 -12.81 10.01
N VAL A 52 0.66 -12.46 10.05
CA VAL A 52 -0.08 -12.18 11.28
C VAL A 52 -1.48 -12.77 11.22
N ASP A 53 -2.08 -13.00 12.37
CA ASP A 53 -3.53 -13.19 12.45
C ASP A 53 -4.18 -11.81 12.55
N TRP A 54 -4.97 -11.46 11.53
CA TRP A 54 -5.66 -10.19 11.42
C TRP A 54 -7.11 -10.34 11.78
N ASP A 55 -7.58 -9.49 12.69
CA ASP A 55 -8.97 -9.45 13.12
C ASP A 55 -9.67 -8.23 12.50
N TYR A 56 -10.65 -8.46 11.62
CA TYR A 56 -11.41 -7.42 10.95
C TYR A 56 -12.40 -6.69 11.87
N ALA A 57 -12.73 -7.28 13.01
CA ALA A 57 -13.67 -6.71 13.98
C ALA A 57 -13.26 -7.03 15.44
N PRO A 58 -12.14 -6.48 15.93
CA PRO A 58 -11.49 -6.90 17.18
C PRO A 58 -12.33 -6.66 18.45
N SER A 59 -13.37 -5.86 18.40
CA SER A 59 -14.31 -5.73 19.55
C SER A 59 -15.25 -6.91 19.68
N GLY A 60 -15.39 -7.75 18.65
CA GLY A 60 -16.34 -8.86 18.61
C GLY A 60 -17.82 -8.45 18.51
N ILE A 61 -18.09 -7.17 18.25
CA ILE A 61 -19.45 -6.62 18.10
C ILE A 61 -19.54 -5.63 16.94
N ASP A 62 -20.73 -5.36 16.48
CA ASP A 62 -21.04 -4.24 15.60
C ASP A 62 -20.98 -2.92 16.40
N GLN A 63 -19.94 -2.13 16.14
CA GLN A 63 -19.72 -0.83 16.80
C GLN A 63 -20.68 0.28 16.33
N MET A 64 -21.47 0.05 15.26
CA MET A 64 -22.52 0.94 14.81
C MET A 64 -23.72 0.88 15.76
N THR A 65 -24.06 -0.32 16.18
CA THR A 65 -25.23 -0.58 17.03
C THR A 65 -24.87 -0.80 18.49
N GLY A 66 -23.60 -1.10 18.79
CA GLY A 66 -23.13 -1.52 20.12
C GLY A 66 -23.64 -2.91 20.53
N LYS A 67 -24.09 -3.73 19.59
CA LYS A 67 -24.69 -5.05 19.81
C LYS A 67 -23.87 -6.16 19.15
N PRO A 68 -24.10 -7.44 19.51
CA PRO A 68 -23.60 -8.57 18.74
C PRO A 68 -23.99 -8.46 17.27
N PHE A 69 -23.21 -9.11 16.40
CA PHE A 69 -23.51 -9.14 14.97
C PHE A 69 -24.83 -9.83 14.67
N GLU A 70 -25.71 -9.18 13.92
CA GLU A 70 -27.02 -9.69 13.51
C GLU A 70 -27.17 -9.58 11.98
N GLY A 71 -28.12 -10.33 11.39
CA GLY A 71 -28.44 -10.26 9.97
C GLY A 71 -27.21 -10.49 9.07
N MET A 72 -26.93 -9.54 8.17
CA MET A 72 -25.81 -9.62 7.23
C MET A 72 -24.46 -9.58 7.96
N ALA A 73 -24.30 -8.78 9.01
CA ALA A 73 -23.07 -8.74 9.79
C ALA A 73 -22.75 -10.11 10.41
N LYS A 74 -23.74 -10.85 10.87
CA LYS A 74 -23.57 -12.22 11.36
C LYS A 74 -23.02 -13.16 10.28
N PHE A 75 -23.51 -13.03 9.04
CA PHE A 75 -23.06 -13.85 7.92
C PHE A 75 -21.55 -13.67 7.66
N PHE A 76 -21.05 -12.45 7.71
CA PHE A 76 -19.62 -12.16 7.50
C PHE A 76 -18.76 -12.46 8.73
N MET A 77 -19.25 -12.14 9.94
CA MET A 77 -18.43 -12.08 11.15
C MET A 77 -18.39 -13.38 11.97
N GLU A 78 -19.44 -14.19 11.92
CA GLU A 78 -19.50 -15.38 12.77
C GLU A 78 -18.80 -16.59 12.11
N ARG A 79 -17.97 -17.22 12.92
CA ARG A 79 -17.39 -18.54 12.61
C ARG A 79 -18.50 -19.60 12.56
N GLY A 80 -18.32 -20.60 11.72
CA GLY A 80 -19.24 -21.74 11.62
C GLY A 80 -18.62 -22.93 10.92
N PRO A 81 -19.41 -24.02 10.69
CA PRO A 81 -18.88 -25.23 10.05
C PRO A 81 -18.10 -24.95 8.76
N HIS A 82 -18.61 -24.06 7.90
CA HIS A 82 -18.04 -23.69 6.62
C HIS A 82 -17.80 -22.18 6.49
N ARG A 83 -17.60 -21.48 7.60
CA ARG A 83 -17.30 -20.04 7.64
C ARG A 83 -16.12 -19.78 8.53
N ILE A 84 -15.19 -18.95 8.06
CA ILE A 84 -13.97 -18.58 8.77
C ILE A 84 -14.29 -17.60 9.91
N GLY A 85 -15.24 -16.68 9.71
CA GLY A 85 -15.55 -15.59 10.64
C GLY A 85 -14.72 -14.34 10.34
N HIS A 86 -14.28 -13.63 11.38
CA HIS A 86 -13.62 -12.33 11.21
C HIS A 86 -12.09 -12.34 11.42
N VAL A 87 -11.49 -13.49 11.71
CA VAL A 87 -10.03 -13.63 11.90
C VAL A 87 -9.41 -14.42 10.79
N TYR A 88 -8.37 -13.85 10.16
CA TYR A 88 -7.68 -14.43 9.03
C TYR A 88 -6.17 -14.33 9.20
N LYS A 89 -5.42 -15.35 8.79
CA LYS A 89 -3.99 -15.20 8.56
C LYS A 89 -3.78 -14.32 7.33
N LYS A 90 -2.89 -13.33 7.48
CA LYS A 90 -2.54 -12.35 6.43
C LYS A 90 -1.03 -12.09 6.42
N ALA A 91 -0.55 -11.47 5.36
CA ALA A 91 0.78 -10.86 5.31
C ALA A 91 0.61 -9.34 5.22
N ILE A 92 1.28 -8.59 6.10
CA ILE A 92 1.20 -7.13 6.13
C ILE A 92 2.59 -6.51 6.19
N TYR A 93 2.73 -5.29 5.67
CA TYR A 93 3.97 -4.54 5.85
C TYR A 93 4.05 -3.93 7.25
N ARG A 94 5.20 -4.11 7.90
CA ARG A 94 5.47 -3.56 9.24
C ARG A 94 6.82 -2.86 9.25
N GLU A 95 6.91 -1.73 9.96
CA GLU A 95 8.15 -0.97 10.09
C GLU A 95 8.96 -1.45 11.29
N TYR A 96 10.27 -1.53 11.09
CA TYR A 96 11.26 -1.88 12.11
C TYR A 96 12.17 -0.69 12.40
N THR A 97 12.84 -0.73 13.55
CA THR A 97 13.71 0.36 13.97
C THR A 97 15.01 0.45 13.16
N ASP A 98 15.48 -0.69 12.64
CA ASP A 98 16.75 -0.78 11.90
C ASP A 98 16.84 -2.04 11.03
N ALA A 99 17.96 -2.18 10.31
CA ALA A 99 18.24 -3.28 9.40
C ALA A 99 18.43 -4.65 10.06
N THR A 100 18.42 -4.75 11.37
CA THR A 100 18.45 -6.05 12.06
C THR A 100 17.11 -6.75 12.05
N PHE A 101 16.01 -5.98 11.87
CA PHE A 101 14.64 -6.45 11.90
C PHE A 101 14.29 -7.23 13.19
N THR A 102 14.88 -6.83 14.31
CA THR A 102 14.62 -7.46 15.62
C THR A 102 13.58 -6.73 16.45
N THR A 103 13.43 -5.42 16.23
CA THR A 103 12.52 -4.57 17.01
C THR A 103 11.56 -3.85 16.10
N LEU A 104 10.27 -4.14 16.26
CA LEU A 104 9.21 -3.41 15.58
C LEU A 104 9.21 -1.95 16.03
N LYS A 105 9.05 -1.03 15.07
CA LYS A 105 8.78 0.36 15.37
C LYS A 105 7.34 0.50 15.86
N PRO A 106 7.10 0.95 17.09
CA PRO A 106 5.75 1.07 17.60
C PRO A 106 4.96 2.11 16.81
N ARG A 107 3.74 1.76 16.39
CA ARG A 107 2.81 2.71 15.80
C ARG A 107 2.23 3.59 16.91
N PRO A 108 2.33 4.93 16.82
CA PRO A 108 1.80 5.82 17.84
C PRO A 108 0.27 5.72 17.96
N PRO A 109 -0.33 6.06 19.12
CA PRO A 109 -1.78 5.93 19.32
C PRO A 109 -2.62 6.63 18.26
N GLU A 110 -2.19 7.80 17.82
CA GLU A 110 -2.88 8.60 16.79
C GLU A 110 -2.83 7.98 15.38
N GLU A 111 -2.00 6.97 15.15
CA GLU A 111 -1.88 6.24 13.88
C GLU A 111 -2.45 4.81 13.96
N GLN A 112 -3.04 4.40 15.08
CA GLN A 112 -3.65 3.06 15.20
C GLN A 112 -4.79 2.85 14.19
N TYR A 113 -5.46 3.94 13.76
CA TYR A 113 -6.49 3.90 12.73
C TYR A 113 -5.97 3.45 11.36
N LEU A 114 -4.66 3.45 11.10
CA LEU A 114 -4.10 2.93 9.86
C LEU A 114 -4.38 1.44 9.66
N GLY A 115 -4.72 0.71 10.74
CA GLY A 115 -5.15 -0.68 10.67
C GLY A 115 -4.15 -1.56 9.90
N ILE A 116 -4.63 -2.18 8.81
CA ILE A 116 -3.85 -3.11 7.98
C ILE A 116 -2.79 -2.42 7.10
N LEU A 117 -2.93 -1.12 6.86
CA LEU A 117 -1.97 -0.38 6.05
C LEU A 117 -0.55 -0.52 6.61
N GLY A 118 0.40 -0.75 5.71
CA GLY A 118 1.82 -0.63 6.02
C GLY A 118 2.20 0.76 6.53
N PRO A 119 3.47 0.99 6.89
CA PRO A 119 3.95 2.30 7.32
C PRO A 119 3.72 3.36 6.25
N ILE A 120 3.41 4.58 6.67
CA ILE A 120 3.33 5.72 5.74
C ILE A 120 4.76 6.13 5.38
N LEU A 121 5.13 5.97 4.12
CA LEU A 121 6.40 6.45 3.60
C LEU A 121 6.24 7.93 3.22
N ARG A 122 7.02 8.82 3.82
CA ARG A 122 6.92 10.26 3.61
C ARG A 122 8.14 10.79 2.88
N ALA A 123 7.93 11.68 1.93
CA ALA A 123 9.00 12.39 1.25
C ALA A 123 8.58 13.80 0.86
N GLU A 124 9.56 14.68 0.74
CA GLU A 124 9.41 15.97 0.10
C GLU A 124 9.94 15.91 -1.32
N VAL A 125 9.40 16.71 -2.23
CA VAL A 125 9.94 16.81 -3.59
C VAL A 125 11.43 17.15 -3.54
N GLY A 126 12.23 16.31 -4.17
CA GLY A 126 13.69 16.33 -4.17
C GLY A 126 14.34 15.30 -3.26
N ASP A 127 13.58 14.66 -2.36
CA ASP A 127 14.08 13.57 -1.52
C ASP A 127 14.27 12.26 -2.31
N THR A 128 14.96 11.33 -1.70
CA THR A 128 15.06 9.93 -2.11
C THR A 128 14.49 9.05 -1.00
N ILE A 129 13.54 8.17 -1.34
CA ILE A 129 13.03 7.14 -0.45
C ILE A 129 13.88 5.88 -0.64
N LYS A 130 14.47 5.39 0.45
CA LYS A 130 15.21 4.13 0.49
C LYS A 130 14.47 3.15 1.39
N VAL A 131 14.00 2.03 0.82
CA VAL A 131 13.31 1.00 1.59
C VAL A 131 14.20 -0.24 1.66
N VAL A 132 14.70 -0.53 2.85
CA VAL A 132 15.33 -1.81 3.14
C VAL A 132 14.20 -2.77 3.47
N PHE A 133 13.88 -3.65 2.52
CA PHE A 133 12.78 -4.60 2.63
C PHE A 133 13.28 -5.97 3.06
N LYS A 134 12.57 -6.61 3.95
CA LYS A 134 12.78 -8.00 4.37
C LYS A 134 11.51 -8.81 4.20
N ASN A 135 11.61 -9.95 3.57
CA ASN A 135 10.51 -10.89 3.48
C ASN A 135 10.58 -11.90 4.65
N ASN A 136 9.76 -11.72 5.68
CA ASN A 136 9.60 -12.66 6.80
C ASN A 136 8.46 -13.67 6.55
N GLY A 137 7.76 -13.57 5.41
CA GLY A 137 6.66 -14.45 5.04
C GLY A 137 7.10 -15.76 4.40
N THR A 138 6.13 -16.59 4.03
CA THR A 138 6.31 -17.91 3.43
C THR A 138 6.24 -17.93 1.90
N HIS A 139 5.81 -16.82 1.29
CA HIS A 139 5.73 -16.62 -0.17
C HIS A 139 6.70 -15.54 -0.61
N PRO A 140 7.16 -15.54 -1.89
CA PRO A 140 7.91 -14.41 -2.43
C PRO A 140 7.03 -13.16 -2.46
N TYR A 141 7.59 -12.01 -2.06
CA TYR A 141 6.91 -10.71 -2.05
C TYR A 141 7.83 -9.62 -2.59
N SER A 142 7.25 -8.47 -2.90
CA SER A 142 7.99 -7.30 -3.37
C SER A 142 7.44 -6.00 -2.79
N MET A 143 7.99 -4.87 -3.20
CA MET A 143 7.39 -3.55 -2.98
C MET A 143 7.45 -2.77 -4.29
N HIS A 144 6.28 -2.52 -4.89
CA HIS A 144 6.10 -1.71 -6.08
C HIS A 144 5.45 -0.37 -5.68
N PRO A 145 6.07 0.78 -5.97
CA PRO A 145 5.52 2.09 -5.65
C PRO A 145 4.77 2.70 -6.82
N HIS A 146 3.72 3.44 -6.53
CA HIS A 146 3.11 4.36 -7.48
C HIS A 146 3.71 5.75 -7.38
N GLY A 147 3.69 6.52 -8.46
CA GLY A 147 3.92 7.96 -8.52
C GLY A 147 5.36 8.45 -8.33
N VAL A 148 6.20 7.72 -7.63
CA VAL A 148 7.64 8.02 -7.48
C VAL A 148 8.45 7.42 -8.64
N PHE A 149 9.74 7.74 -8.73
CA PHE A 149 10.59 7.33 -9.85
C PHE A 149 11.70 6.40 -9.40
N TYR A 150 12.06 5.45 -10.25
CA TYR A 150 13.00 4.39 -9.93
C TYR A 150 13.70 3.89 -11.18
N GLU A 151 14.91 3.36 -10.99
CA GLU A 151 15.54 2.50 -11.97
C GLU A 151 14.88 1.11 -11.98
N LYS A 152 15.05 0.38 -13.06
CA LYS A 152 14.39 -0.91 -13.29
C LYS A 152 14.54 -1.90 -12.13
N ALA A 153 15.72 -1.97 -11.52
CA ALA A 153 15.98 -2.83 -10.36
C ALA A 153 15.10 -2.52 -9.13
N SER A 154 14.60 -1.28 -9.01
CA SER A 154 13.73 -0.84 -7.90
C SER A 154 12.25 -0.73 -8.26
N GLU A 155 11.83 -1.29 -9.40
CA GLU A 155 10.42 -1.34 -9.80
C GLU A 155 9.57 -2.26 -8.91
N GLY A 156 10.15 -3.33 -8.40
CA GLY A 156 9.43 -4.29 -7.55
C GLY A 156 8.50 -5.23 -8.32
N VAL A 157 8.73 -5.39 -9.63
CA VAL A 157 7.97 -6.27 -10.53
C VAL A 157 8.94 -7.04 -11.41
N ALA A 158 8.64 -8.29 -11.72
CA ALA A 158 9.42 -9.08 -12.66
C ALA A 158 8.54 -9.55 -13.82
N TYR A 159 8.93 -9.18 -15.04
CA TYR A 159 8.26 -9.59 -16.27
C TYR A 159 9.23 -9.54 -17.46
N LYS A 160 8.82 -10.09 -18.59
CA LYS A 160 9.67 -10.16 -19.78
C LYS A 160 9.72 -8.78 -20.48
N ASP A 161 10.75 -7.98 -20.17
CA ASP A 161 10.98 -6.63 -20.70
C ASP A 161 12.33 -6.46 -21.40
N GLY A 162 13.14 -7.54 -21.47
CA GLY A 162 14.48 -7.54 -22.06
C GLY A 162 15.59 -7.14 -21.10
N THR A 163 15.29 -6.82 -19.84
CA THR A 163 16.31 -6.64 -18.79
C THR A 163 16.88 -7.98 -18.31
N ASN A 164 18.03 -7.93 -17.63
CA ASN A 164 18.65 -9.13 -17.06
C ASN A 164 17.95 -9.53 -15.74
N GLU A 165 18.16 -10.77 -15.29
CA GLU A 165 17.57 -11.29 -14.06
C GLU A 165 17.94 -10.47 -12.82
N LYS A 166 19.15 -9.89 -12.79
CA LYS A 166 19.60 -9.08 -11.66
C LYS A 166 18.77 -7.81 -11.49
N ASP A 167 18.31 -7.21 -12.59
CA ASP A 167 17.46 -6.01 -12.55
C ASP A 167 16.02 -6.35 -12.16
N GLN A 168 15.68 -7.63 -11.99
CA GLN A 168 14.36 -8.13 -11.60
C GLN A 168 14.33 -8.76 -10.21
N GLU A 169 15.46 -8.85 -9.49
CA GLU A 169 15.55 -9.44 -8.14
C GLU A 169 14.57 -8.79 -7.15
N GLY A 170 14.35 -7.47 -7.26
CA GLY A 170 13.38 -6.74 -6.43
C GLY A 170 11.92 -7.15 -6.65
N GLY A 171 11.58 -7.83 -7.77
CA GLY A 171 10.24 -8.31 -8.07
C GLY A 171 9.85 -9.62 -7.38
N HIS A 172 10.84 -10.35 -6.80
CA HIS A 172 10.63 -11.69 -6.22
C HIS A 172 11.54 -11.91 -5.01
N VAL A 173 11.40 -11.11 -3.97
CA VAL A 173 12.20 -11.29 -2.75
C VAL A 173 11.74 -12.56 -2.04
N ALA A 174 12.58 -13.59 -2.05
CA ALA A 174 12.25 -14.89 -1.49
C ALA A 174 12.10 -14.84 0.04
N PRO A 175 11.38 -15.80 0.65
CA PRO A 175 11.28 -15.95 2.10
C PRO A 175 12.65 -15.87 2.80
N GLY A 176 12.75 -15.03 3.84
CA GLY A 176 13.97 -14.78 4.60
C GLY A 176 15.00 -13.85 3.94
N GLN A 177 14.81 -13.47 2.66
CA GLN A 177 15.72 -12.59 1.93
C GLN A 177 15.38 -11.11 2.13
N MET A 178 16.33 -10.27 1.72
CA MET A 178 16.23 -8.82 1.79
C MET A 178 16.54 -8.21 0.42
N PHE A 179 15.89 -7.07 0.14
CA PHE A 179 16.19 -6.24 -1.02
C PHE A 179 16.10 -4.76 -0.62
N THR A 180 16.88 -3.89 -1.28
CA THR A 180 16.82 -2.44 -1.03
C THR A 180 16.31 -1.73 -2.26
N TYR A 181 15.13 -1.14 -2.15
CA TYR A 181 14.55 -0.27 -3.16
C TYR A 181 15.02 1.17 -2.95
N THR A 182 15.27 1.87 -4.06
CA THR A 182 15.61 3.29 -4.08
C THR A 182 14.69 4.01 -5.04
N TRP A 183 13.90 4.95 -4.51
CA TRP A 183 12.89 5.68 -5.27
C TRP A 183 13.15 7.19 -5.17
N GLU A 184 13.24 7.84 -6.30
CA GLU A 184 13.44 9.29 -6.40
C GLU A 184 12.09 10.02 -6.38
N VAL A 185 12.08 11.22 -5.82
CA VAL A 185 10.88 12.06 -5.70
C VAL A 185 11.08 13.39 -6.45
N PRO A 186 11.14 13.37 -7.82
CA PRO A 186 11.25 14.59 -8.61
C PRO A 186 9.97 15.43 -8.55
N GLU A 187 9.99 16.66 -9.11
CA GLU A 187 8.81 17.58 -9.13
C GLU A 187 7.54 16.89 -9.64
N ARG A 188 7.64 16.06 -10.67
CA ARG A 188 6.49 15.35 -11.25
C ARG A 188 5.93 14.22 -10.37
N ALA A 189 6.62 13.82 -9.30
CA ALA A 189 6.11 12.87 -8.29
C ALA A 189 5.31 13.58 -7.19
N GLY A 190 5.48 14.87 -7.07
CA GLY A 190 4.81 15.71 -6.08
C GLY A 190 3.54 16.39 -6.59
N PRO A 191 2.94 17.23 -5.74
CA PRO A 191 1.73 17.96 -6.05
C PRO A 191 1.86 18.84 -7.29
N GLY A 192 0.90 18.75 -8.22
CA GLY A 192 0.73 19.63 -9.36
C GLY A 192 0.17 21.01 -8.96
N PRO A 193 -0.06 21.92 -9.93
CA PRO A 193 -0.49 23.29 -9.63
C PRO A 193 -1.84 23.40 -8.91
N ASN A 194 -2.75 22.45 -9.14
CA ASN A 194 -4.11 22.44 -8.58
C ASN A 194 -4.26 21.49 -7.39
N ASP A 195 -3.19 20.75 -7.01
CA ASP A 195 -3.22 19.86 -5.87
C ASP A 195 -2.94 20.62 -4.57
N PRO A 196 -3.38 20.09 -3.42
CA PRO A 196 -2.89 20.53 -2.11
C PRO A 196 -1.37 20.39 -2.01
N ASN A 197 -0.75 20.92 -0.94
CA ASN A 197 0.72 20.87 -0.80
C ASN A 197 1.29 19.47 -0.48
N SER A 198 0.45 18.46 -0.37
CA SER A 198 0.85 17.06 -0.29
C SER A 198 -0.20 16.18 -0.96
N ILE A 199 0.26 15.08 -1.57
CA ILE A 199 -0.59 14.09 -2.25
C ILE A 199 -0.19 12.70 -1.81
N VAL A 200 -1.07 11.73 -2.07
CA VAL A 200 -0.86 10.33 -1.73
C VAL A 200 -0.65 9.47 -2.96
N TRP A 201 0.29 8.54 -2.84
CA TRP A 201 0.49 7.40 -3.72
C TRP A 201 0.37 6.10 -2.92
N LEU A 202 0.24 4.98 -3.61
CA LEU A 202 0.25 3.64 -3.00
C LEU A 202 1.63 2.98 -3.18
N TYR A 203 1.91 1.99 -2.34
CA TYR A 203 2.86 0.93 -2.62
C TYR A 203 2.24 -0.42 -2.22
N HIS A 204 2.56 -1.47 -2.94
CA HIS A 204 2.02 -2.81 -2.69
C HIS A 204 2.98 -3.89 -3.20
N SER A 205 2.75 -5.15 -2.83
CA SER A 205 3.48 -6.26 -3.42
C SER A 205 2.93 -6.57 -4.81
N HIS A 206 3.83 -6.83 -5.75
CA HIS A 206 3.50 -7.07 -7.16
C HIS A 206 4.15 -8.36 -7.71
N THR A 207 4.58 -9.26 -6.82
CA THR A 207 5.09 -10.58 -7.23
C THR A 207 3.95 -11.42 -7.81
N ASN A 208 2.83 -11.47 -7.12
CA ASN A 208 1.51 -11.89 -7.59
C ASN A 208 0.49 -10.90 -7.02
N GLU A 209 0.29 -9.80 -7.72
CA GLU A 209 -0.47 -8.65 -7.23
C GLU A 209 -1.80 -9.04 -6.61
N LEU A 210 -2.58 -9.89 -7.31
CA LEU A 210 -3.90 -10.30 -6.86
C LEU A 210 -3.85 -11.00 -5.50
N MET A 211 -2.97 -11.99 -5.35
CA MET A 211 -2.85 -12.75 -4.11
C MET A 211 -2.15 -11.95 -3.02
N ASP A 212 -1.14 -11.15 -3.38
CA ASP A 212 -0.33 -10.37 -2.43
C ASP A 212 -1.16 -9.27 -1.77
N VAL A 213 -1.93 -8.52 -2.59
CA VAL A 213 -2.76 -7.41 -2.10
C VAL A 213 -3.95 -7.94 -1.28
N ASN A 214 -4.60 -9.03 -1.72
CA ASN A 214 -5.66 -9.67 -0.93
C ASN A 214 -5.11 -10.30 0.36
N SER A 215 -3.83 -10.67 0.40
CA SER A 215 -3.19 -11.08 1.64
C SER A 215 -2.90 -9.93 2.59
N GLY A 216 -2.87 -8.65 2.12
CA GLY A 216 -2.73 -7.46 2.98
C GLY A 216 -1.50 -6.59 2.72
N LEU A 217 -0.71 -6.88 1.67
CA LEU A 217 0.55 -6.18 1.39
C LEU A 217 0.31 -4.88 0.60
N ILE A 218 -0.14 -3.85 1.30
CA ILE A 218 -0.44 -2.52 0.77
C ILE A 218 -0.09 -1.43 1.78
N GLY A 219 0.32 -0.25 1.32
CA GLY A 219 0.59 0.93 2.13
C GLY A 219 0.57 2.22 1.32
N ALA A 220 0.87 3.35 1.96
CA ALA A 220 0.78 4.67 1.35
C ALA A 220 2.12 5.41 1.37
N ILE A 221 2.36 6.19 0.30
CA ILE A 221 3.45 7.16 0.18
C ILE A 221 2.82 8.55 0.17
N ILE A 222 3.27 9.45 1.03
CA ILE A 222 2.85 10.85 1.00
C ILE A 222 4.01 11.69 0.50
N VAL A 223 3.77 12.39 -0.60
CA VAL A 223 4.74 13.32 -1.20
C VAL A 223 4.28 14.76 -0.94
N THR A 224 5.14 15.50 -0.26
CA THR A 224 4.90 16.93 0.07
C THR A 224 5.66 17.83 -0.90
N ARG A 225 5.04 18.93 -1.30
CA ARG A 225 5.64 19.97 -2.14
C ARG A 225 6.94 20.48 -1.53
N ARG A 226 7.93 20.80 -2.37
CA ARG A 226 9.22 21.36 -1.95
C ARG A 226 9.05 22.56 -1.01
N GLY A 227 9.74 22.55 0.12
CA GLY A 227 9.67 23.60 1.15
C GLY A 227 8.45 23.53 2.06
N MET A 228 7.53 22.58 1.84
CA MET A 228 6.28 22.44 2.59
C MET A 228 6.26 21.28 3.58
N ALA A 229 7.34 20.51 3.72
CA ALA A 229 7.43 19.46 4.72
C ALA A 229 8.08 19.95 6.04
N LEU A 230 7.56 19.42 7.15
CA LEU A 230 8.23 19.44 8.45
C LEU A 230 9.41 18.45 8.44
N PRO A 231 10.31 18.49 9.45
CA PRO A 231 11.45 17.56 9.51
C PRO A 231 11.06 16.09 9.47
N ASP A 232 9.90 15.72 10.02
CA ASP A 232 9.33 14.36 10.01
C ASP A 232 8.62 13.99 8.70
N GLY A 233 8.54 14.93 7.74
CA GLY A 233 7.90 14.75 6.43
C GLY A 233 6.41 15.08 6.39
N LYS A 234 5.78 15.46 7.51
CA LYS A 234 4.39 15.92 7.53
C LYS A 234 4.26 17.28 6.86
N PRO A 235 3.16 17.59 6.16
CA PRO A 235 2.96 18.89 5.54
C PRO A 235 2.73 19.99 6.60
N LYS A 236 3.26 21.19 6.33
CA LYS A 236 3.18 22.35 7.24
C LYS A 236 1.82 23.04 7.24
N ASP A 237 1.03 22.82 6.21
CA ASP A 237 -0.20 23.57 5.95
C ASP A 237 -1.45 22.88 6.53
N VAL A 238 -1.29 21.78 7.26
CA VAL A 238 -2.38 21.07 7.91
C VAL A 238 -2.07 20.77 9.38
N ASP A 239 -3.12 20.66 10.17
CA ASP A 239 -3.05 20.37 11.61
C ASP A 239 -3.24 18.87 11.87
N LYS A 240 -3.96 18.18 10.96
CA LYS A 240 -4.23 16.74 11.01
C LYS A 240 -4.20 16.13 9.62
N GLU A 241 -3.82 14.83 9.59
CA GLU A 241 -3.85 14.02 8.39
C GLU A 241 -4.50 12.68 8.70
N PHE A 242 -5.28 12.16 7.72
CA PHE A 242 -5.81 10.80 7.78
C PHE A 242 -5.58 10.09 6.44
N VAL A 243 -5.10 8.84 6.50
CA VAL A 243 -4.97 7.97 5.33
C VAL A 243 -5.99 6.86 5.47
N THR A 244 -6.88 6.73 4.48
CA THR A 244 -7.95 5.74 4.51
C THR A 244 -7.98 4.93 3.22
N LEU A 245 -7.90 3.60 3.38
CA LEU A 245 -8.02 2.62 2.32
C LEU A 245 -9.43 2.05 2.32
N PHE A 246 -10.18 2.28 1.25
CA PHE A 246 -11.44 1.61 0.97
C PHE A 246 -11.13 0.39 0.10
N MET A 247 -11.34 -0.80 0.63
CA MET A 247 -11.00 -2.03 -0.09
C MET A 247 -11.87 -3.20 0.34
N ILE A 248 -12.33 -3.97 -0.65
CA ILE A 248 -12.84 -5.31 -0.42
C ILE A 248 -11.64 -6.26 -0.53
N PHE A 249 -11.26 -6.88 0.60
CA PHE A 249 -10.30 -7.98 0.57
C PHE A 249 -11.05 -9.27 0.23
N ASP A 250 -10.80 -9.81 -0.95
CA ASP A 250 -11.29 -11.12 -1.34
C ASP A 250 -10.37 -12.22 -0.77
N GLU A 251 -10.70 -12.70 0.41
CA GLU A 251 -9.91 -13.73 1.10
C GLU A 251 -9.90 -15.08 0.35
N ASN A 252 -10.80 -15.28 -0.61
CA ASN A 252 -10.75 -16.46 -1.50
C ASN A 252 -9.52 -16.43 -2.41
N GLN A 253 -9.00 -15.23 -2.68
CA GLN A 253 -7.82 -14.98 -3.50
C GLN A 253 -6.58 -14.61 -2.67
N SER A 254 -6.60 -14.85 -1.36
CA SER A 254 -5.43 -14.73 -0.50
C SER A 254 -4.55 -15.99 -0.60
N TRP A 255 -3.23 -15.82 -0.43
CA TRP A 255 -2.29 -16.95 -0.27
C TRP A 255 -2.70 -17.90 0.85
N PHE A 256 -3.42 -17.40 1.85
CA PHE A 256 -3.70 -18.10 3.11
C PHE A 256 -5.08 -18.75 3.15
N VAL A 257 -5.87 -18.77 2.06
CA VAL A 257 -7.24 -19.31 2.09
C VAL A 257 -7.30 -20.73 2.63
N ASP A 258 -6.41 -21.63 2.20
CA ASP A 258 -6.39 -23.02 2.66
C ASP A 258 -5.98 -23.15 4.12
N GLU A 259 -5.06 -22.32 4.58
CA GLU A 259 -4.68 -22.29 5.99
C GLU A 259 -5.81 -21.70 6.84
N ASN A 260 -6.48 -20.64 6.38
CA ASN A 260 -7.61 -20.03 7.06
C ASN A 260 -8.78 -21.03 7.20
N ILE A 261 -9.09 -21.81 6.15
CA ILE A 261 -10.06 -22.91 6.24
C ILE A 261 -9.67 -23.89 7.35
N ARG A 262 -8.43 -24.39 7.33
CA ARG A 262 -7.97 -25.39 8.33
C ARG A 262 -7.99 -24.87 9.76
N ARG A 263 -7.68 -23.59 9.97
CA ARG A 263 -7.53 -22.99 11.31
C ARG A 263 -8.84 -22.48 11.88
N PHE A 264 -9.70 -21.91 11.03
CA PHE A 264 -10.77 -21.05 11.49
C PHE A 264 -12.17 -21.57 11.13
N THR A 265 -12.36 -22.58 10.29
CA THR A 265 -13.67 -23.25 10.14
C THR A 265 -13.84 -24.35 11.19
N GLU A 266 -15.09 -24.74 11.46
CA GLU A 266 -15.39 -25.85 12.40
C GLU A 266 -15.37 -27.23 11.71
N ASP A 267 -15.63 -27.28 10.40
CA ASP A 267 -15.53 -28.46 9.54
C ASP A 267 -14.63 -28.19 8.32
N PRO A 268 -13.29 -28.18 8.49
CA PRO A 268 -12.36 -27.91 7.39
C PRO A 268 -12.47 -28.92 6.25
N ALA A 269 -12.73 -30.20 6.57
CA ALA A 269 -12.80 -31.27 5.59
C ALA A 269 -14.06 -31.18 4.70
N GLY A 270 -15.18 -30.71 5.27
CA GLY A 270 -16.42 -30.49 4.55
C GLY A 270 -16.51 -29.13 3.85
N THR A 271 -15.56 -28.20 4.13
CA THR A 271 -15.56 -26.88 3.51
C THR A 271 -15.03 -26.96 2.09
N LYS A 272 -15.86 -26.59 1.12
CA LYS A 272 -15.50 -26.53 -0.29
C LYS A 272 -15.31 -25.06 -0.69
N LYS A 273 -14.20 -24.77 -1.33
CA LYS A 273 -14.04 -23.55 -2.11
C LYS A 273 -15.02 -23.67 -3.27
N GLU A 274 -15.95 -22.75 -3.37
CA GLU A 274 -16.79 -22.66 -4.55
C GLU A 274 -15.88 -22.26 -5.71
N GLU A 275 -15.96 -22.97 -6.84
CA GLU A 275 -15.36 -22.48 -8.06
C GLU A 275 -16.02 -21.15 -8.37
N ALA A 276 -15.23 -20.10 -8.58
CA ALA A 276 -15.74 -18.81 -9.00
C ALA A 276 -16.56 -19.06 -10.27
N THR A 277 -17.87 -18.97 -10.15
CA THR A 277 -18.74 -19.01 -11.33
C THR A 277 -18.36 -17.81 -12.19
N PRO A 278 -18.07 -17.98 -13.48
CA PRO A 278 -17.84 -16.84 -14.35
C PRO A 278 -19.01 -15.88 -14.19
N MET A 279 -18.70 -14.62 -13.89
CA MET A 279 -19.70 -13.57 -13.74
C MET A 279 -20.53 -13.53 -15.03
N ASP A 280 -21.76 -13.99 -14.96
CA ASP A 280 -22.68 -13.76 -16.08
C ASP A 280 -23.15 -12.28 -16.02
N TRP A 281 -23.52 -11.73 -17.18
CA TRP A 281 -23.98 -10.35 -17.26
C TRP A 281 -25.28 -10.11 -16.49
N GLN A 282 -26.03 -11.15 -16.10
CA GLN A 282 -27.20 -11.07 -15.25
C GLN A 282 -26.81 -10.90 -13.76
N GLY A 283 -25.70 -11.51 -13.33
CA GLY A 283 -25.12 -11.28 -12.00
C GLY A 283 -24.66 -9.83 -11.80
N LEU A 284 -24.27 -9.13 -12.87
CA LEU A 284 -23.90 -7.71 -12.81
C LEU A 284 -25.08 -6.79 -12.46
N PHE A 285 -26.32 -7.20 -12.77
CA PHE A 285 -27.54 -6.40 -12.52
C PHE A 285 -28.31 -6.87 -11.27
N ASN A 286 -28.06 -8.07 -10.81
CA ASN A 286 -28.57 -8.60 -9.55
C ASN A 286 -27.45 -8.55 -8.51
N PHE A 287 -27.25 -7.41 -7.89
CA PHE A 287 -26.36 -7.25 -6.72
C PHE A 287 -26.91 -8.09 -5.55
N VAL A 288 -26.83 -9.39 -5.67
CA VAL A 288 -26.94 -10.29 -4.55
C VAL A 288 -25.50 -10.52 -4.08
N LEU A 289 -25.19 -10.12 -2.85
CA LEU A 289 -23.94 -10.50 -2.20
C LEU A 289 -23.78 -12.03 -2.41
N PRO A 290 -22.61 -12.50 -2.91
CA PRO A 290 -22.40 -13.91 -3.13
C PRO A 290 -22.75 -14.66 -1.84
N GLY A 291 -23.61 -15.68 -1.93
CA GLY A 291 -23.91 -16.53 -0.78
C GLY A 291 -22.79 -17.56 -0.55
N GLY A 292 -22.90 -18.36 0.49
CA GLY A 292 -22.01 -19.48 0.74
C GLY A 292 -20.65 -19.09 1.30
N PHE A 293 -19.66 -19.99 1.10
CA PHE A 293 -18.29 -19.79 1.58
C PHE A 293 -17.62 -18.57 0.94
N SER A 294 -17.68 -18.48 -0.38
CA SER A 294 -17.01 -17.40 -1.14
C SER A 294 -17.52 -16.02 -0.71
N GLY A 295 -18.82 -15.83 -0.62
CA GLY A 295 -19.39 -14.55 -0.23
C GLY A 295 -19.04 -14.14 1.19
N ALA A 296 -18.96 -15.09 2.13
CA ALA A 296 -18.56 -14.81 3.50
C ALA A 296 -17.09 -14.38 3.63
N ASN A 297 -16.28 -14.62 2.61
CA ASN A 297 -14.86 -14.27 2.58
C ASN A 297 -14.56 -12.97 1.83
N GLU A 298 -15.55 -12.24 1.35
CA GLU A 298 -15.40 -10.86 0.87
C GLU A 298 -15.48 -9.90 2.05
N ARG A 299 -14.39 -9.18 2.33
CA ARG A 299 -14.24 -8.34 3.52
C ARG A 299 -14.33 -6.87 3.14
N PHE A 300 -15.44 -6.23 3.48
CA PHE A 300 -15.79 -4.84 3.13
C PHE A 300 -15.19 -3.85 4.13
N THR A 301 -14.01 -3.31 3.86
CA THR A 301 -13.20 -2.66 4.89
C THR A 301 -12.90 -1.19 4.64
N ILE A 302 -12.68 -0.46 5.74
CA ILE A 302 -11.88 0.76 5.78
C ILE A 302 -10.64 0.46 6.62
N ASN A 303 -9.44 0.59 6.03
CA ASN A 303 -8.17 0.24 6.66
C ASN A 303 -8.13 -1.18 7.25
N GLY A 304 -8.81 -2.14 6.57
CA GLY A 304 -8.86 -3.54 7.03
C GLY A 304 -9.71 -3.77 8.27
N MET A 305 -10.65 -2.88 8.59
CA MET A 305 -11.62 -3.02 9.67
C MET A 305 -13.04 -2.86 9.15
N GLU A 306 -13.98 -3.56 9.80
CA GLU A 306 -15.40 -3.60 9.42
C GLU A 306 -16.29 -3.19 10.59
N TYR A 307 -17.55 -2.84 10.30
CA TYR A 307 -18.59 -2.53 11.28
C TYR A 307 -18.14 -1.53 12.36
N ALA A 308 -17.47 -0.44 11.92
CA ALA A 308 -16.97 0.63 12.76
C ALA A 308 -15.97 0.21 13.86
N ASN A 309 -15.27 -0.93 13.66
CA ASN A 309 -14.20 -1.38 14.55
C ASN A 309 -12.87 -0.61 14.34
N LEU A 310 -12.79 0.26 13.33
CA LEU A 310 -11.61 1.10 13.15
C LEU A 310 -11.42 2.04 14.34
N PRO A 311 -10.21 2.16 14.91
CA PRO A 311 -9.91 3.15 15.94
C PRO A 311 -10.33 4.56 15.52
N MET A 312 -10.86 5.34 16.47
CA MET A 312 -11.46 6.66 16.22
C MET A 312 -10.43 7.64 15.62
N MET A 313 -10.75 8.19 14.47
CA MET A 313 -10.02 9.30 13.84
C MET A 313 -10.49 10.61 14.48
N THR A 314 -9.62 11.29 15.26
CA THR A 314 -10.01 12.45 16.06
C THR A 314 -9.33 13.70 15.59
N MET A 315 -10.12 14.78 15.42
CA MET A 315 -9.70 16.14 15.06
C MET A 315 -10.47 17.17 15.91
N LYS A 316 -10.07 18.43 15.83
CA LYS A 316 -10.77 19.54 16.51
C LYS A 316 -11.53 20.38 15.49
N LYS A 317 -12.59 21.03 15.97
CA LYS A 317 -13.29 22.07 15.21
C LYS A 317 -12.30 23.15 14.77
N GLY A 318 -12.30 23.45 13.47
CA GLY A 318 -11.43 24.46 12.87
C GLY A 318 -10.03 23.97 12.48
N ASP A 319 -9.65 22.72 12.79
CA ASP A 319 -8.40 22.13 12.29
C ASP A 319 -8.39 22.15 10.75
N ARG A 320 -7.25 22.36 10.15
CA ARG A 320 -7.02 22.10 8.73
C ARG A 320 -6.67 20.63 8.59
N VAL A 321 -7.62 19.83 8.10
CA VAL A 321 -7.50 18.37 8.01
C VAL A 321 -7.34 17.95 6.58
N ARG A 322 -6.34 17.10 6.29
CA ARG A 322 -6.13 16.48 4.98
C ARG A 322 -6.44 15.00 5.03
N TRP A 323 -7.31 14.59 4.14
CA TRP A 323 -7.65 13.18 3.95
C TRP A 323 -7.00 12.67 2.67
N TYR A 324 -6.24 11.60 2.80
CA TYR A 324 -5.68 10.82 1.71
C TYR A 324 -6.53 9.57 1.58
N VAL A 325 -7.36 9.53 0.57
CA VAL A 325 -8.34 8.46 0.39
C VAL A 325 -7.93 7.63 -0.79
N VAL A 326 -7.69 6.35 -0.56
CA VAL A 326 -7.12 5.44 -1.54
C VAL A 326 -7.95 4.18 -1.64
N THR A 327 -7.88 3.52 -2.80
CA THR A 327 -8.41 2.18 -3.02
C THR A 327 -7.46 1.40 -3.90
N MET A 328 -7.43 0.09 -3.67
CA MET A 328 -6.81 -0.88 -4.57
C MET A 328 -7.90 -1.89 -4.85
N GLY A 329 -8.33 -2.04 -6.07
CA GLY A 329 -9.54 -2.81 -6.33
C GLY A 329 -9.29 -4.04 -7.17
N ASN A 330 -10.08 -5.07 -6.92
CA ASN A 330 -10.25 -6.21 -7.80
C ASN A 330 -11.50 -5.97 -8.67
N GLY A 331 -11.38 -6.15 -9.99
CA GLY A 331 -12.53 -6.06 -10.87
C GLY A 331 -13.23 -4.70 -10.86
N PHE A 332 -14.52 -4.68 -10.58
CA PHE A 332 -15.37 -3.47 -10.63
C PHE A 332 -15.48 -2.71 -9.31
N ASN A 333 -14.50 -2.82 -8.41
CA ASN A 333 -14.52 -2.12 -7.14
C ASN A 333 -14.55 -0.60 -7.35
N LEU A 334 -15.74 -0.03 -7.16
CA LEU A 334 -16.00 1.39 -7.08
C LEU A 334 -16.35 1.70 -5.62
N HIS A 335 -15.77 2.76 -5.08
CA HIS A 335 -16.11 3.21 -3.73
C HIS A 335 -16.55 4.66 -3.74
N THR A 336 -17.43 5.01 -2.81
CA THR A 336 -17.95 6.38 -2.67
C THR A 336 -17.83 6.82 -1.21
N PRO A 337 -16.60 7.14 -0.74
CA PRO A 337 -16.36 7.68 0.60
C PRO A 337 -17.24 8.86 0.91
N HIS A 338 -17.98 8.79 2.03
CA HIS A 338 -18.94 9.80 2.49
C HIS A 338 -18.63 10.21 3.93
N TRP A 339 -18.53 11.51 4.16
CA TRP A 339 -18.36 12.12 5.48
C TRP A 339 -19.69 12.68 5.96
N HIS A 340 -20.25 12.18 7.08
CA HIS A 340 -21.40 12.77 7.72
C HIS A 340 -21.02 14.05 8.47
N GLY A 341 -21.92 15.01 8.54
CA GLY A 341 -21.82 16.22 9.35
C GLY A 341 -20.78 17.26 8.89
N ASN A 342 -19.89 16.93 7.95
CA ASN A 342 -18.86 17.83 7.44
C ASN A 342 -18.69 17.66 5.94
N VAL A 343 -18.05 18.65 5.29
CA VAL A 343 -17.76 18.63 3.86
C VAL A 343 -16.27 18.67 3.62
N VAL A 344 -15.85 18.12 2.47
CA VAL A 344 -14.48 18.19 1.98
C VAL A 344 -14.39 19.06 0.73
N THR A 345 -13.18 19.52 0.42
CA THR A 345 -12.86 20.19 -0.85
C THR A 345 -12.07 19.23 -1.72
N ASP A 346 -12.66 18.82 -2.84
CA ASP A 346 -12.03 18.00 -3.89
C ASP A 346 -11.78 18.92 -5.11
N HIS A 347 -10.50 19.18 -5.44
CA HIS A 347 -10.10 20.06 -6.55
C HIS A 347 -10.85 21.42 -6.59
N GLY A 348 -11.01 22.05 -5.43
CA GLY A 348 -11.67 23.35 -5.28
C GLY A 348 -13.20 23.29 -5.22
N SER A 349 -13.82 22.13 -5.39
CA SER A 349 -15.27 21.93 -5.27
C SER A 349 -15.63 21.34 -3.90
N ARG A 350 -16.70 21.84 -3.28
CA ARG A 350 -17.24 21.27 -2.04
C ARG A 350 -18.10 20.05 -2.34
N THR A 351 -17.88 19.01 -1.56
CA THR A 351 -18.68 17.78 -1.57
C THR A 351 -18.60 17.10 -0.21
N ASP A 352 -19.49 16.19 0.08
CA ASP A 352 -19.44 15.27 1.22
C ASP A 352 -19.24 13.81 0.79
N VAL A 353 -19.27 13.56 -0.54
CA VAL A 353 -19.02 12.24 -1.15
C VAL A 353 -18.03 12.42 -2.31
N ILE A 354 -17.03 11.54 -2.38
CA ILE A 354 -16.13 11.45 -3.54
C ILE A 354 -16.25 10.08 -4.20
N VAL A 355 -15.78 9.97 -5.43
CA VAL A 355 -15.75 8.70 -6.18
C VAL A 355 -14.33 8.21 -6.30
N LEU A 356 -14.11 6.92 -6.03
CA LEU A 356 -12.87 6.20 -6.22
C LEU A 356 -13.11 5.00 -7.13
N ALA A 357 -12.51 5.00 -8.31
CA ALA A 357 -12.36 3.81 -9.15
C ALA A 357 -11.15 2.98 -8.65
N SER A 358 -11.04 1.73 -9.11
CA SER A 358 -9.94 0.84 -8.75
C SER A 358 -8.56 1.50 -8.92
N ALA A 359 -7.69 1.33 -7.95
CA ALA A 359 -6.34 1.91 -7.86
C ALA A 359 -6.31 3.46 -7.90
N GLN A 360 -7.41 4.12 -7.60
CA GLN A 360 -7.46 5.58 -7.53
C GLN A 360 -7.05 6.09 -6.15
N MET A 361 -6.37 7.22 -6.16
CA MET A 361 -5.90 7.93 -4.99
C MET A 361 -6.37 9.37 -5.06
N LYS A 362 -6.97 9.87 -3.98
CA LYS A 362 -7.44 11.26 -3.87
C LYS A 362 -6.94 11.91 -2.59
N THR A 363 -6.67 13.20 -2.69
CA THR A 363 -6.34 14.05 -1.54
C THR A 363 -7.39 15.15 -1.46
N VAL A 364 -8.09 15.23 -0.32
CA VAL A 364 -9.15 16.22 -0.09
C VAL A 364 -8.92 16.91 1.26
N ASP A 365 -9.28 18.18 1.35
CA ASP A 365 -9.11 18.98 2.56
C ASP A 365 -10.46 19.25 3.23
N MET A 366 -10.47 19.26 4.57
CA MET A 366 -11.62 19.54 5.42
C MET A 366 -11.25 20.60 6.47
N VAL A 367 -12.18 21.50 6.75
CA VAL A 367 -12.16 22.30 7.98
C VAL A 367 -13.44 21.95 8.73
N PRO A 368 -13.38 21.05 9.72
CA PRO A 368 -14.57 20.61 10.43
C PRO A 368 -15.15 21.74 11.26
N ASP A 369 -16.46 21.95 11.16
CA ASP A 369 -17.18 23.01 11.87
C ASP A 369 -18.31 22.48 12.76
N ASP A 370 -18.64 21.18 12.66
CA ASP A 370 -19.69 20.52 13.41
C ASP A 370 -19.12 19.48 14.39
N PRO A 371 -19.00 19.80 15.70
CA PRO A 371 -18.52 18.86 16.71
C PRO A 371 -19.46 17.68 16.91
N GLY A 372 -18.89 16.47 17.06
CA GLY A 372 -19.63 15.24 17.25
C GLY A 372 -18.85 14.01 16.86
N ILE A 373 -19.51 12.85 16.95
CA ILE A 373 -19.04 11.60 16.40
C ILE A 373 -19.87 11.34 15.15
N TRP A 374 -19.19 11.21 14.01
CA TRP A 374 -19.78 11.15 12.70
C TRP A 374 -19.43 9.85 11.98
N LEU A 375 -20.33 9.38 11.12
CA LEU A 375 -20.05 8.25 10.24
C LEU A 375 -19.11 8.66 9.10
N PHE A 376 -18.29 7.69 8.72
CA PHE A 376 -17.47 7.72 7.52
C PHE A 376 -17.58 6.35 6.85
N HIS A 377 -18.16 6.29 5.66
CA HIS A 377 -18.51 5.01 5.05
C HIS A 377 -18.50 5.07 3.52
N CYS A 378 -18.51 3.92 2.87
CA CYS A 378 -18.85 3.83 1.46
C CYS A 378 -20.35 4.02 1.27
N HIS A 379 -20.78 4.88 0.33
CA HIS A 379 -22.19 5.16 0.06
C HIS A 379 -22.84 4.17 -0.93
N LEU A 380 -22.11 3.13 -1.36
CA LEU A 380 -22.70 1.96 -2.00
C LEU A 380 -23.36 1.10 -0.91
N SER A 381 -24.66 0.82 -1.08
CA SER A 381 -25.47 0.20 -0.01
C SER A 381 -24.96 -1.18 0.39
N ASP A 382 -24.59 -2.01 -0.58
CA ASP A 382 -24.02 -3.34 -0.36
C ASP A 382 -22.68 -3.31 0.37
N HIS A 383 -21.79 -2.34 0.04
CA HIS A 383 -20.53 -2.15 0.76
C HIS A 383 -20.77 -1.70 2.21
N MET A 384 -21.69 -0.77 2.42
CA MET A 384 -22.04 -0.29 3.75
C MET A 384 -22.65 -1.41 4.61
N GLU A 385 -23.61 -2.18 4.06
CA GLU A 385 -24.20 -3.33 4.72
C GLU A 385 -23.19 -4.46 4.99
N GLY A 386 -22.20 -4.63 4.10
CA GLY A 386 -21.07 -5.55 4.25
C GLY A 386 -20.08 -5.15 5.33
N GLY A 387 -20.15 -3.90 5.85
CA GLY A 387 -19.30 -3.46 6.95
C GLY A 387 -18.30 -2.35 6.63
N MET A 388 -18.31 -1.77 5.41
CA MET A 388 -17.39 -0.68 5.00
C MET A 388 -17.79 0.64 5.64
N VAL A 389 -17.67 0.69 6.97
CA VAL A 389 -18.08 1.78 7.85
C VAL A 389 -17.02 2.03 8.91
N ALA A 390 -16.72 3.29 9.17
CA ALA A 390 -15.89 3.80 10.25
C ALA A 390 -16.56 4.99 10.91
N ARG A 391 -15.92 5.54 11.93
CA ARG A 391 -16.35 6.75 12.61
C ARG A 391 -15.19 7.71 12.74
N TYR A 392 -15.47 9.00 12.74
CA TYR A 392 -14.53 10.04 13.12
C TYR A 392 -15.16 10.99 14.14
N GLN A 393 -14.32 11.66 14.92
CA GLN A 393 -14.74 12.57 15.99
C GLN A 393 -14.18 13.97 15.75
N VAL A 394 -15.07 14.95 15.82
CA VAL A 394 -14.73 16.38 15.89
C VAL A 394 -14.93 16.86 17.32
N LEU A 395 -13.85 17.21 17.98
CA LEU A 395 -13.86 17.82 19.30
C LEU A 395 -14.21 19.31 19.18
N PRO A 396 -14.84 19.92 20.21
CA PRO A 396 -15.13 21.35 20.24
C PRO A 396 -13.90 22.23 20.07
#